data_02ed21a9f42d23b5c138438f09dac991
#
_entry.id   02ed21a9f42d23b5c138438f09dac991
#
_cell.length_a   1.000
_cell.length_b   1.000
_cell.length_c   1.000
_cell.angle_alpha   90.00
_cell.angle_beta   90.00
_cell.angle_gamma   90.00
#
_symmetry.space_group_name_H-M   'P 1'
#
loop_
_entity.id
_entity.type
_entity.pdbx_description
1 polymer ?
#
loop_
_entity_poly.entity_id
_entity_poly.type
_entity_poly.pdbx_seq_one_letter_code
_entity_poly.pdbx_strand_id
1 'polypeptide(L)' 'LVRYNAYKDTGSNLSFALAILNEHNTGIVLNGIYGRDTSNIYAKPIVEGKCEYALSKEEKEALDKAIK' A
#
# COMPACT_ATOMS: atom_id res chain seq x y z
N LEU A 1 1.65 3.80 7.04
CA LEU A 1 2.11 4.39 5.78
C LEU A 1 3.55 3.98 5.48
N VAL A 2 3.76 3.43 4.31
CA VAL A 2 5.09 3.09 3.82
C VAL A 2 5.35 3.90 2.57
N ARG A 3 6.44 4.67 2.54
CA ARG A 3 6.84 5.44 1.37
C ARG A 3 8.05 4.76 0.73
N TYR A 4 8.05 4.72 -0.59
CA TYR A 4 9.11 4.03 -1.31
C TYR A 4 9.30 4.62 -2.71
N ASN A 5 10.38 4.23 -3.36
CA ASN A 5 10.67 4.60 -4.74
C ASN A 5 10.39 3.38 -5.62
N ALA A 6 9.29 3.43 -6.38
CA ALA A 6 8.88 2.31 -7.25
C ALA A 6 9.79 2.20 -8.47
N TYR A 7 10.41 3.31 -8.88
CA TYR A 7 11.27 3.36 -10.07
C TYR A 7 12.60 3.99 -9.68
N LYS A 8 13.69 3.26 -9.90
CA LYS A 8 15.03 3.70 -9.49
C LYS A 8 15.47 5.02 -10.10
N ASP A 9 15.01 5.31 -11.29
CA ASP A 9 15.46 6.50 -12.02
C ASP A 9 14.61 7.75 -11.77
N THR A 10 13.59 7.67 -10.94
CA THR A 10 12.81 8.86 -10.58
C THR A 10 13.48 9.69 -9.51
N GLY A 11 14.35 9.08 -8.70
CA GLY A 11 15.10 9.77 -7.66
C GLY A 11 14.27 10.26 -6.47
N SER A 12 13.00 9.82 -6.32
CA SER A 12 12.17 10.27 -5.22
C SER A 12 11.36 9.13 -4.63
N ASN A 13 11.00 9.27 -3.35
CA ASN A 13 10.18 8.31 -2.62
C ASN A 13 8.72 8.78 -2.55
N LEU A 14 8.14 9.05 -3.72
CA LEU A 14 6.77 9.53 -3.79
C LEU A 14 5.72 8.41 -3.83
N SER A 15 6.14 7.20 -4.19
CA SER A 15 5.25 6.05 -4.12
C SER A 15 4.97 5.70 -2.65
N PHE A 16 3.79 5.16 -2.38
CA PHE A 16 3.41 4.86 -1.01
C PHE A 16 2.44 3.69 -0.94
N ALA A 17 2.42 3.06 0.22
CA ALA A 17 1.39 2.10 0.59
C ALA A 17 0.83 2.51 1.94
N LEU A 18 -0.49 2.56 2.06
CA LEU A 18 -1.18 3.00 3.26
C LEU A 18 -2.31 2.02 3.58
N ALA A 19 -2.29 1.47 4.77
CA ALA A 19 -3.36 0.61 5.25
C ALA A 19 -4.24 1.40 6.23
N ILE A 20 -5.54 1.36 6.00
CA ILE A 20 -6.53 1.98 6.89
C ILE A 20 -7.49 0.87 7.33
N LEU A 21 -7.40 0.50 8.60
CA LEU A 21 -8.18 -0.61 9.15
C LEU A 21 -8.99 -0.14 10.36
N ASN A 22 -10.14 -0.77 10.57
CA ASN A 22 -10.92 -0.56 11.77
C ASN A 22 -10.41 -1.50 12.89
N GLU A 23 -11.12 -1.53 14.02
CA GLU A 23 -10.71 -2.36 15.16
C GLU A 23 -10.77 -3.86 14.90
N HIS A 24 -11.42 -4.29 13.82
CA HIS A 24 -11.51 -5.70 13.42
C HIS A 24 -10.51 -6.03 12.30
N ASN A 25 -9.55 -5.14 12.04
CA ASN A 25 -8.57 -5.29 10.97
C ASN A 25 -9.21 -5.41 9.59
N THR A 26 -10.33 -4.73 9.40
CA THR A 26 -11.06 -4.69 8.13
C THR A 26 -11.02 -3.27 7.58
N GLY A 27 -10.73 -3.14 6.30
CA GLY A 27 -10.63 -1.84 5.66
C GLY A 27 -10.01 -1.96 4.29
N ILE A 28 -9.05 -1.10 4.00
CA ILE A 28 -8.41 -1.07 2.68
C ILE A 28 -6.90 -0.86 2.82
N VAL A 29 -6.19 -1.31 1.79
CA VAL A 29 -4.80 -0.90 1.54
C VAL A 29 -4.80 -0.09 0.25
N LEU A 30 -4.30 1.13 0.33
CA LEU A 30 -4.08 2.00 -0.82
C LEU A 30 -2.61 1.91 -1.21
N ASN A 31 -2.35 1.79 -2.51
CA ASN A 31 -0.99 1.81 -3.03
C ASN A 31 -0.93 2.81 -4.17
N GLY A 32 -0.17 3.87 -3.97
CA GLY A 32 0.07 4.88 -4.98
C GLY A 32 1.45 4.68 -5.58
N ILE A 33 1.50 4.43 -6.89
CA ILE A 33 2.76 4.30 -7.62
C ILE A 33 2.96 5.57 -8.41
N TYR A 34 4.06 6.26 -8.13
CA TYR A 34 4.40 7.51 -8.79
C TYR A 34 5.65 7.33 -9.63
N GLY A 35 5.51 7.53 -10.95
CA GLY A 35 6.61 7.44 -11.90
C GLY A 35 6.77 8.73 -12.68
N ARG A 36 7.76 8.77 -13.57
CA ARG A 36 8.06 9.96 -14.35
C ARG A 36 6.88 10.41 -15.21
N ASP A 37 6.22 9.48 -15.88
CA ASP A 37 5.14 9.76 -16.82
C ASP A 37 3.80 9.20 -16.40
N THR A 38 3.75 8.48 -15.28
CA THR A 38 2.53 7.83 -14.83
C THR A 38 2.37 7.94 -13.33
N SER A 39 1.11 8.03 -12.89
CA SER A 39 0.79 7.85 -11.49
C SER A 39 -0.51 7.07 -11.42
N ASN A 40 -0.52 6.03 -10.60
CA ASN A 40 -1.67 5.16 -10.42
C ASN A 40 -1.92 4.91 -8.94
N ILE A 41 -3.18 4.83 -8.57
CA ILE A 41 -3.57 4.49 -7.20
C ILE A 41 -4.44 3.25 -7.25
N TYR A 42 -4.11 2.27 -6.44
CA TYR A 42 -4.87 1.03 -6.30
C TYR A 42 -5.39 0.90 -4.89
N ALA A 43 -6.60 0.36 -4.76
CA ALA A 43 -7.19 0.07 -3.46
C ALA A 43 -7.54 -1.41 -3.42
N LYS A 44 -7.11 -2.11 -2.37
CA LYS A 44 -7.40 -3.52 -2.17
C LYS A 44 -8.14 -3.70 -0.84
N PRO A 45 -9.28 -4.40 -0.84
CA PRO A 45 -10.04 -4.60 0.40
C PRO A 45 -9.33 -5.61 1.31
N ILE A 46 -9.39 -5.32 2.60
CA ILE A 46 -8.85 -6.19 3.64
C ILE A 46 -10.02 -6.60 4.55
N VAL A 47 -10.16 -7.88 4.79
CA VAL A 47 -11.18 -8.42 5.68
C VAL A 47 -10.50 -9.26 6.76
N GLU A 48 -10.65 -8.84 8.00
CA GLU A 48 -10.06 -9.50 9.16
C GLU A 48 -8.56 -9.77 8.99
N GLY A 49 -7.86 -8.77 8.47
CA GLY A 49 -6.40 -8.86 8.27
C GLY A 49 -5.97 -9.63 7.04
N LYS A 50 -6.90 -10.05 6.19
CA LYS A 50 -6.60 -10.88 5.02
C LYS A 50 -7.03 -10.18 3.73
N CYS A 51 -6.31 -10.45 2.66
CA CYS A 51 -6.61 -9.91 1.34
C CYS A 51 -6.67 -11.04 0.31
N GLU A 52 -7.73 -11.04 -0.51
CA GLU A 52 -7.88 -12.04 -1.58
C GLU A 52 -6.91 -11.79 -2.74
N TYR A 53 -6.41 -10.56 -2.86
CA TYR A 53 -5.51 -10.17 -3.93
C TYR A 53 -4.06 -10.25 -3.46
N ALA A 54 -3.15 -10.50 -4.40
CA ALA A 54 -1.74 -10.49 -4.07
C ALA A 54 -1.30 -9.09 -3.64
N LEU A 55 -0.57 -9.02 -2.53
CA LEU A 55 -0.04 -7.76 -2.01
C LEU A 55 1.43 -7.63 -2.39
N SER A 56 1.85 -6.43 -2.77
CA SER A 56 3.26 -6.15 -2.95
C SER A 56 3.97 -6.15 -1.59
N LYS A 57 5.29 -6.14 -1.60
CA LYS A 57 6.08 -6.08 -0.38
C LYS A 57 5.71 -4.87 0.47
N GLU A 58 5.55 -3.71 -0.16
CA GLU A 58 5.25 -2.46 0.52
C GLU A 58 3.82 -2.44 1.04
N GLU A 59 2.88 -3.00 0.29
CA GLU A 59 1.50 -3.12 0.74
C GLU A 59 1.40 -4.04 1.95
N LYS A 60 2.12 -5.17 1.93
CA LYS A 60 2.13 -6.10 3.05
C LYS A 60 2.77 -5.46 4.28
N GLU A 61 3.84 -4.71 4.09
CA GLU A 61 4.48 -3.99 5.19
C GLU A 61 3.52 -2.99 5.82
N ALA A 62 2.79 -2.22 5.00
CA ALA A 62 1.81 -1.26 5.51
C ALA A 62 0.69 -1.96 6.26
N LEU A 63 0.22 -3.09 5.73
CA LEU A 63 -0.83 -3.87 6.39
C LEU A 63 -0.35 -4.40 7.74
N ASP A 64 0.84 -4.99 7.79
CA ASP A 64 1.39 -5.54 9.03
C ASP A 64 1.53 -4.49 10.12
N LYS A 65 1.90 -3.26 9.75
CA LYS A 65 2.01 -2.16 10.71
C LYS A 65 0.65 -1.68 11.21
N ALA A 66 -0.41 -1.84 10.42
CA ALA A 66 -1.75 -1.38 10.78
C ALA A 66 -2.53 -2.41 11.59
N ILE A 67 -2.19 -3.69 11.49
CA ILE A 67 -2.89 -4.77 12.21
C ILE A 67 -2.70 -4.59 13.73
N LYS A 68 -3.81 -4.72 14.41
CA LYS A 68 -3.85 -4.60 15.88
C LYS A 68 -3.76 -5.96 16.56
#